data_deb7fc9ce6cba06f14e84f5b4a7eeb71
#
_entry.id   deb7fc9ce6cba06f14e84f5b4a7eeb71
#
_cell.length_a   1.000
_cell.length_b   1.000
_cell.length_c   1.000
_cell.angle_alpha   90.00
_cell.angle_beta   90.00
_cell.angle_gamma   90.00
#
_symmetry.space_group_name_H-M   'P 1'
#
loop_
_entity.id
_entity.type
_entity.pdbx_description
1 polymer ?
#
loop_
_entity_poly.entity_id
_entity_poly.type
_entity_poly.pdbx_seq_one_letter_code
_entity_poly.pdbx_strand_id
1 'polypeptide(L)'
;MTAIASTASPAHWEPLWHSRRRYRPLCQSEEQLMTEHLGPGEGRPALDIGSGDGGLARHLHHELGYRTTGIDCSPSAITLAAAQDTGPGPTWQCLDIATGDLTTLPDAAYALITCRLVYRWMDDKPGFLSRVRRLLAPGGTFWVVTEIAGRRATTDPALLGLGISPADAELLTAGWSVARTADLDVLRCYALRP
;
A
#
# COMPACT_ATOMS: atom_id res chain seq x y z
N MET A 1 -30.98 11.85 -0.05
CA MET A 1 -29.52 12.08 -0.26
C MET A 1 -28.88 10.69 -0.29
N THR A 2 -28.50 10.24 -1.48
CA THR A 2 -27.78 8.94 -1.61
C THR A 2 -26.36 9.19 -1.13
N ALA A 3 -25.93 8.54 -0.06
CA ALA A 3 -24.55 8.60 0.40
C ALA A 3 -23.65 8.12 -0.75
N ILE A 4 -22.68 8.93 -1.15
CA ILE A 4 -21.63 8.52 -2.08
C ILE A 4 -20.88 7.39 -1.37
N ALA A 5 -20.85 6.20 -1.99
CA ALA A 5 -20.13 5.07 -1.42
C ALA A 5 -18.64 5.44 -1.29
N SER A 6 -18.05 5.14 -0.11
CA SER A 6 -16.63 5.33 0.14
C SER A 6 -15.82 4.60 -0.92
N THR A 7 -14.85 5.29 -1.54
CA THR A 7 -13.92 4.70 -2.52
C THR A 7 -12.89 3.78 -1.87
N ALA A 8 -12.77 3.81 -0.55
CA ALA A 8 -11.95 2.87 0.22
C ALA A 8 -12.68 1.55 0.53
N SER A 9 -13.98 1.45 0.26
CA SER A 9 -14.81 0.35 0.74
C SER A 9 -14.69 -0.94 -0.09
N PRO A 10 -14.92 -2.12 0.52
CA PRO A 10 -15.04 -3.38 -0.21
C PRO A 10 -16.08 -3.34 -1.34
N ALA A 11 -17.19 -2.62 -1.14
CA ALA A 11 -18.24 -2.48 -2.15
C ALA A 11 -17.77 -1.81 -3.44
N HIS A 12 -16.72 -0.97 -3.39
CA HIS A 12 -16.09 -0.37 -4.56
C HIS A 12 -15.10 -1.34 -5.23
N TRP A 13 -14.25 -2.01 -4.44
CA TRP A 13 -13.13 -2.78 -4.97
C TRP A 13 -13.49 -4.21 -5.39
N GLU A 14 -14.38 -4.88 -4.67
CA GLU A 14 -14.74 -6.27 -4.96
C GLU A 14 -15.24 -6.51 -6.39
N PRO A 15 -16.16 -5.72 -6.96
CA PRO A 15 -16.59 -5.90 -8.35
C PRO A 15 -15.45 -5.72 -9.36
N LEU A 16 -14.50 -4.82 -9.08
CA LEU A 16 -13.36 -4.56 -9.95
C LEU A 16 -12.38 -5.74 -9.98
N TRP A 17 -12.06 -6.31 -8.82
CA TRP A 17 -11.21 -7.49 -8.72
C TRP A 17 -11.92 -8.75 -9.25
N HIS A 18 -13.19 -8.92 -8.95
CA HIS A 18 -14.00 -10.02 -9.47
C HIS A 18 -14.05 -10.04 -11.00
N SER A 19 -14.12 -8.89 -11.66
CA SER A 19 -14.04 -8.75 -13.11
C SER A 19 -12.63 -8.97 -13.68
N ARG A 20 -11.65 -9.35 -12.86
CA ARG A 20 -10.23 -9.56 -13.19
C ARG A 20 -9.57 -8.32 -13.79
N ARG A 21 -9.97 -7.13 -13.35
CA ARG A 21 -9.28 -5.90 -13.72
C ARG A 21 -7.83 -5.98 -13.26
N ARG A 22 -6.90 -5.56 -14.11
CA ARG A 22 -5.48 -5.47 -13.76
C ARG A 22 -5.12 -4.03 -13.43
N TYR A 23 -4.26 -3.87 -12.44
CA TYR A 23 -3.72 -2.58 -12.03
C TYR A 23 -2.26 -2.47 -12.43
N ARG A 24 -1.68 -1.28 -12.24
CA ARG A 24 -0.29 -0.99 -12.63
C ARG A 24 0.66 -2.01 -11.97
N PRO A 25 1.37 -2.84 -12.76
CA PRO A 25 2.32 -3.79 -12.20
C PRO A 25 3.49 -3.07 -11.54
N LEU A 26 4.20 -3.76 -10.66
CA LEU A 26 5.49 -3.31 -10.16
C LEU A 26 6.48 -3.23 -11.34
N CYS A 27 7.29 -2.18 -11.40
CA CYS A 27 8.28 -2.03 -12.45
C CYS A 27 9.70 -2.07 -11.86
N GLN A 28 10.67 -2.39 -12.68
CA GLN A 28 12.08 -2.53 -12.28
C GLN A 28 12.62 -1.31 -11.53
N SER A 29 12.23 -0.10 -11.93
CA SER A 29 12.68 1.12 -11.24
C SER A 29 12.10 1.25 -9.83
N GLU A 30 10.85 0.80 -9.60
CA GLU A 30 10.29 0.72 -8.24
C GLU A 30 11.02 -0.34 -7.40
N GLU A 31 11.34 -1.50 -7.98
CA GLU A 31 12.07 -2.58 -7.32
C GLU A 31 13.47 -2.13 -6.90
N GLN A 32 14.18 -1.41 -7.78
CA GLN A 32 15.48 -0.81 -7.46
C GLN A 32 15.40 0.18 -6.31
N LEU A 33 14.43 1.11 -6.34
CA LEU A 33 14.22 2.08 -5.26
C LEU A 33 13.92 1.37 -3.92
N MET A 34 13.10 0.32 -3.94
CA MET A 34 12.84 -0.46 -2.72
C MET A 34 14.12 -1.11 -2.19
N THR A 35 14.92 -1.73 -3.04
CA THR A 35 16.19 -2.34 -2.65
C THR A 35 17.14 -1.32 -2.02
N GLU A 36 17.24 -0.10 -2.59
CA GLU A 36 18.10 0.96 -2.09
C GLU A 36 17.64 1.55 -0.75
N HIS A 37 16.32 1.66 -0.54
CA HIS A 37 15.76 2.34 0.62
C HIS A 37 15.36 1.43 1.77
N LEU A 38 14.97 0.18 1.51
CA LEU A 38 14.45 -0.76 2.49
C LEU A 38 15.52 -1.76 2.98
N GLY A 39 16.43 -2.13 2.09
CA GLY A 39 17.43 -3.16 2.36
C GLY A 39 16.85 -4.56 2.53
N PRO A 40 17.69 -5.54 2.90
CA PRO A 40 17.26 -6.93 3.07
C PRO A 40 16.31 -7.09 4.26
N GLY A 41 15.27 -7.89 4.07
CA GLY A 41 14.25 -8.15 5.08
C GLY A 41 14.72 -9.07 6.22
N GLU A 42 15.62 -10.02 5.94
CA GLU A 42 16.18 -10.96 6.92
C GLU A 42 15.12 -11.72 7.75
N GLY A 43 13.99 -12.05 7.11
CA GLY A 43 12.86 -12.71 7.75
C GLY A 43 12.02 -11.82 8.67
N ARG A 44 12.31 -10.51 8.74
CA ARG A 44 11.51 -9.56 9.52
C ARG A 44 10.09 -9.44 8.96
N PRO A 45 9.08 -9.22 9.83
CA PRO A 45 7.69 -9.09 9.38
C PRO A 45 7.48 -7.86 8.49
N ALA A 46 6.75 -8.04 7.39
CA ALA A 46 6.24 -6.98 6.55
C ALA A 46 4.73 -7.10 6.33
N LEU A 47 4.04 -5.97 6.20
CA LEU A 47 2.61 -5.88 5.88
C LEU A 47 2.44 -5.09 4.59
N ASP A 48 1.79 -5.70 3.58
CA ASP A 48 1.42 -5.01 2.34
C ASP A 48 -0.07 -4.67 2.35
N ILE A 49 -0.39 -3.38 2.48
CA ILE A 49 -1.76 -2.87 2.59
C ILE A 49 -2.32 -2.61 1.20
N GLY A 50 -3.50 -3.21 0.91
CA GLY A 50 -4.13 -3.18 -0.41
C GLY A 50 -3.30 -3.97 -1.41
N SER A 51 -2.95 -5.19 -1.03
CA SER A 51 -2.01 -6.05 -1.77
C SER A 51 -2.48 -6.45 -3.17
N GLY A 52 -3.77 -6.30 -3.47
CA GLY A 52 -4.34 -6.66 -4.75
C GLY A 52 -4.07 -8.12 -5.10
N ASP A 53 -3.53 -8.35 -6.30
CA ASP A 53 -3.12 -9.68 -6.78
C ASP A 53 -1.74 -10.15 -6.26
N GLY A 54 -1.16 -9.42 -5.30
CA GLY A 54 -0.01 -9.84 -4.52
C GLY A 54 1.36 -9.57 -5.14
N GLY A 55 1.45 -8.83 -6.24
CA GLY A 55 2.74 -8.59 -6.92
C GLY A 55 3.80 -7.99 -6.02
N LEU A 56 3.47 -6.92 -5.26
CA LEU A 56 4.41 -6.30 -4.32
C LEU A 56 4.74 -7.21 -3.15
N ALA A 57 3.74 -7.84 -2.54
CA ALA A 57 3.96 -8.73 -1.40
C ALA A 57 4.91 -9.89 -1.75
N ARG A 58 4.78 -10.47 -2.97
CA ARG A 58 5.72 -11.50 -3.46
C ARG A 58 7.12 -10.96 -3.66
N HIS A 59 7.28 -9.77 -4.23
CA HIS A 59 8.59 -9.12 -4.36
C HIS A 59 9.26 -8.92 -2.98
N LEU A 60 8.53 -8.40 -1.99
CA LEU A 60 9.03 -8.26 -0.63
C LEU A 60 9.45 -9.59 -0.02
N HIS A 61 8.71 -10.67 -0.29
CA HIS A 61 8.97 -11.99 0.27
C HIS A 61 10.17 -12.66 -0.41
N HIS A 62 10.16 -12.77 -1.73
CA HIS A 62 11.14 -13.58 -2.48
C HIS A 62 12.43 -12.84 -2.75
N GLU A 63 12.36 -11.54 -3.10
CA GLU A 63 13.54 -10.77 -3.50
C GLU A 63 14.18 -10.04 -2.32
N LEU A 64 13.37 -9.45 -1.43
CA LEU A 64 13.90 -8.72 -0.28
C LEU A 64 13.97 -9.55 1.00
N GLY A 65 13.40 -10.76 1.03
CA GLY A 65 13.52 -11.68 2.15
C GLY A 65 12.70 -11.30 3.39
N TYR A 66 11.61 -10.54 3.24
CA TYR A 66 10.68 -10.27 4.34
C TYR A 66 9.70 -11.44 4.53
N ARG A 67 9.27 -11.68 5.77
CA ARG A 67 8.10 -12.51 6.04
C ARG A 67 6.85 -11.67 5.85
N THR A 68 6.25 -11.73 4.67
CA THR A 68 5.24 -10.79 4.22
C THR A 68 3.82 -11.31 4.45
N THR A 69 2.95 -10.45 4.96
CA THR A 69 1.49 -10.60 4.98
C THR A 69 0.89 -9.57 4.04
N GLY A 70 0.11 -10.00 3.05
CA GLY A 70 -0.69 -9.13 2.21
C GLY A 70 -2.12 -9.06 2.70
N ILE A 71 -2.66 -7.85 2.83
CA ILE A 71 -4.07 -7.63 3.17
C ILE A 71 -4.77 -6.83 2.07
N ASP A 72 -6.00 -7.21 1.76
CA ASP A 72 -6.87 -6.46 0.85
C ASP A 72 -8.33 -6.59 1.33
N CYS A 73 -9.11 -5.55 1.11
CA CYS A 73 -10.54 -5.56 1.47
C CYS A 73 -11.40 -6.39 0.53
N SER A 74 -10.87 -6.78 -0.65
CA SER A 74 -11.56 -7.59 -1.65
C SER A 74 -11.22 -9.08 -1.50
N PRO A 75 -12.20 -9.96 -1.22
CA PRO A 75 -12.00 -11.41 -1.25
C PRO A 75 -11.47 -11.92 -2.59
N SER A 76 -11.93 -11.34 -3.71
CA SER A 76 -11.47 -11.70 -5.04
C SER A 76 -10.00 -11.36 -5.27
N ALA A 77 -9.50 -10.23 -4.74
CA ALA A 77 -8.08 -9.87 -4.78
C ALA A 77 -7.23 -10.92 -4.04
N ILE A 78 -7.62 -11.27 -2.83
CA ILE A 78 -6.93 -12.26 -2.00
C ILE A 78 -6.94 -13.64 -2.66
N THR A 79 -8.07 -14.05 -3.25
CA THR A 79 -8.16 -15.31 -4.01
C THR A 79 -7.19 -15.31 -5.20
N LEU A 80 -7.11 -14.20 -5.94
CA LEU A 80 -6.19 -14.05 -7.07
C LEU A 80 -4.72 -14.06 -6.62
N ALA A 81 -4.41 -13.42 -5.49
CA ALA A 81 -3.07 -13.41 -4.92
C ALA A 81 -2.63 -14.83 -4.53
N ALA A 82 -3.44 -15.54 -3.76
CA ALA A 82 -3.15 -16.91 -3.32
C ALA A 82 -3.02 -17.90 -4.49
N ALA A 83 -3.81 -17.74 -5.54
CA ALA A 83 -3.77 -18.61 -6.72
C ALA A 83 -2.48 -18.49 -7.55
N GLN A 84 -1.70 -17.44 -7.36
CA GLN A 84 -0.42 -17.23 -8.06
C GLN A 84 0.78 -17.81 -7.31
N ASP A 85 0.60 -18.25 -6.06
CA ASP A 85 1.68 -18.85 -5.29
C ASP A 85 1.88 -20.31 -5.70
N THR A 86 3.10 -20.65 -6.05
CA THR A 86 3.48 -22.02 -6.47
C THR A 86 4.31 -22.79 -5.43
N GLY A 87 4.51 -22.17 -4.25
CA GLY A 87 5.32 -22.71 -3.14
C GLY A 87 5.19 -21.82 -1.90
N PRO A 88 6.14 -21.93 -0.94
CA PRO A 88 6.17 -21.02 0.20
C PRO A 88 6.22 -19.57 -0.24
N GLY A 89 5.33 -18.75 0.30
CA GLY A 89 5.17 -17.36 -0.12
C GLY A 89 4.56 -16.47 0.99
N PRO A 90 4.07 -15.30 0.63
CA PRO A 90 3.36 -14.42 1.55
C PRO A 90 2.12 -15.11 2.15
N THR A 91 1.70 -14.64 3.30
CA THR A 91 0.35 -14.98 3.83
C THR A 91 -0.66 -13.95 3.34
N TRP A 92 -1.89 -14.38 3.10
CA TRP A 92 -2.96 -13.54 2.57
C TRP A 92 -4.13 -13.45 3.53
N GLN A 93 -4.65 -12.24 3.75
CA GLN A 93 -5.79 -12.02 4.63
C GLN A 93 -6.76 -11.03 4.00
N CYS A 94 -8.03 -11.42 3.91
CA CYS A 94 -9.10 -10.49 3.53
C CYS A 94 -9.41 -9.58 4.73
N LEU A 95 -8.95 -8.33 4.67
CA LEU A 95 -9.07 -7.38 5.77
C LEU A 95 -9.12 -5.94 5.23
N ASP A 96 -10.12 -5.19 5.67
CA ASP A 96 -10.22 -3.77 5.38
C ASP A 96 -9.42 -2.96 6.42
N ILE A 97 -8.34 -2.37 6.00
CA ILE A 97 -7.48 -1.54 6.88
C ILE A 97 -8.21 -0.28 7.37
N ALA A 98 -9.22 0.20 6.65
CA ALA A 98 -9.93 1.43 7.01
C ALA A 98 -10.97 1.22 8.10
N THR A 99 -11.75 0.14 8.02
CA THR A 99 -12.92 -0.09 8.89
C THR A 99 -12.92 -1.44 9.60
N GLY A 100 -12.06 -2.37 9.17
CA GLY A 100 -12.00 -3.73 9.68
C GLY A 100 -11.48 -3.82 11.13
N ASP A 101 -11.74 -4.97 11.74
CA ASP A 101 -11.15 -5.35 13.01
C ASP A 101 -9.71 -5.78 12.81
N LEU A 102 -8.76 -5.00 13.32
CA LEU A 102 -7.33 -5.24 13.19
C LEU A 102 -6.73 -6.07 14.34
N THR A 103 -7.53 -6.73 15.16
CA THR A 103 -7.04 -7.53 16.29
C THR A 103 -6.19 -8.73 15.88
N THR A 104 -6.32 -9.16 14.63
CA THR A 104 -5.47 -10.21 14.03
C THR A 104 -4.07 -9.72 13.64
N LEU A 105 -3.86 -8.40 13.58
CA LEU A 105 -2.57 -7.78 13.27
C LEU A 105 -1.92 -7.29 14.58
N PRO A 106 -0.75 -7.84 14.95
CA PRO A 106 -0.09 -7.46 16.20
C PRO A 106 0.45 -6.03 16.16
N ASP A 107 0.30 -5.32 17.28
CA ASP A 107 0.83 -3.97 17.45
C ASP A 107 2.36 -3.97 17.47
N ALA A 108 2.97 -2.91 16.94
CA ALA A 108 4.42 -2.68 16.94
C ALA A 108 5.24 -3.86 16.39
N ALA A 109 4.70 -4.61 15.42
CA ALA A 109 5.30 -5.87 14.97
C ALA A 109 5.97 -5.79 13.60
N TYR A 110 5.55 -4.87 12.74
CA TYR A 110 6.01 -4.86 11.35
C TYR A 110 7.24 -3.97 11.17
N ALA A 111 8.35 -4.55 10.73
CA ALA A 111 9.55 -3.81 10.36
C ALA A 111 9.35 -2.99 9.08
N LEU A 112 8.42 -3.43 8.23
CA LEU A 112 8.03 -2.74 7.01
C LEU A 112 6.51 -2.79 6.86
N ILE A 113 5.91 -1.65 6.57
CA ILE A 113 4.52 -1.58 6.08
C ILE A 113 4.56 -0.90 4.72
N THR A 114 3.93 -1.51 3.71
CA THR A 114 3.82 -0.94 2.36
C THR A 114 2.38 -0.54 2.06
N CYS A 115 2.23 0.53 1.27
CA CYS A 115 0.94 1.04 0.80
C CYS A 115 1.14 1.61 -0.60
N ARG A 116 0.89 0.78 -1.63
CA ARG A 116 1.15 1.14 -3.01
C ARG A 116 -0.14 1.44 -3.77
N LEU A 117 -0.31 2.69 -4.20
CA LEU A 117 -1.49 3.20 -4.93
C LEU A 117 -2.82 3.12 -4.16
N VAL A 118 -2.75 2.98 -2.83
CA VAL A 118 -3.91 2.78 -1.95
C VAL A 118 -4.21 4.03 -1.12
N TYR A 119 -3.19 4.75 -0.61
CA TYR A 119 -3.37 5.89 0.28
C TYR A 119 -4.34 6.96 -0.24
N ARG A 120 -4.35 7.21 -1.55
CA ARG A 120 -5.27 8.16 -2.19
C ARG A 120 -6.76 7.85 -1.96
N TRP A 121 -7.07 6.58 -1.74
CA TRP A 121 -8.44 6.08 -1.59
C TRP A 121 -8.94 6.09 -0.14
N MET A 122 -8.07 6.40 0.82
CA MET A 122 -8.45 6.50 2.22
C MET A 122 -9.24 7.78 2.46
N ASP A 123 -10.51 7.66 2.88
CA ASP A 123 -11.36 8.81 3.21
C ASP A 123 -10.91 9.44 4.53
N ASP A 124 -10.66 8.61 5.57
CA ASP A 124 -10.07 9.03 6.86
C ASP A 124 -8.56 8.77 6.87
N LYS A 125 -7.80 9.65 6.23
CA LYS A 125 -6.33 9.57 6.18
C LYS A 125 -5.67 9.67 7.56
N PRO A 126 -6.11 10.56 8.49
CA PRO A 126 -5.57 10.60 9.85
C PRO A 126 -5.77 9.28 10.60
N GLY A 127 -6.97 8.70 10.55
CA GLY A 127 -7.27 7.41 11.17
C GLY A 127 -6.43 6.28 10.56
N PHE A 128 -6.31 6.25 9.23
CA PHE A 128 -5.44 5.30 8.53
C PHE A 128 -3.97 5.40 9.01
N LEU A 129 -3.40 6.61 9.05
CA LEU A 129 -2.02 6.81 9.50
C LEU A 129 -1.83 6.45 10.98
N SER A 130 -2.83 6.66 11.83
CA SER A 130 -2.82 6.21 13.23
C SER A 130 -2.73 4.69 13.32
N ARG A 131 -3.52 3.96 12.51
CA ARG A 131 -3.49 2.49 12.44
C ARG A 131 -2.12 1.99 11.96
N VAL A 132 -1.55 2.60 10.93
CA VAL A 132 -0.20 2.26 10.43
C VAL A 132 0.84 2.44 11.54
N ARG A 133 0.83 3.59 12.26
CA ARG A 133 1.79 3.85 13.35
C ARG A 133 1.66 2.84 14.48
N ARG A 134 0.44 2.40 14.81
CA ARG A 134 0.21 1.37 15.82
C ARG A 134 0.84 0.03 15.45
N LEU A 135 0.75 -0.36 14.17
CA LEU A 135 1.24 -1.64 13.67
C LEU A 135 2.76 -1.64 13.42
N LEU A 136 3.34 -0.47 13.15
CA LEU A 136 4.76 -0.35 12.79
C LEU A 136 5.65 -0.57 14.01
N ALA A 137 6.65 -1.43 13.86
CA ALA A 137 7.66 -1.67 14.90
C ALA A 137 8.53 -0.43 15.14
N PRO A 138 9.11 -0.27 16.33
CA PRO A 138 10.15 0.74 16.57
C PRO A 138 11.28 0.64 15.53
N GLY A 139 11.61 1.75 14.88
CA GLY A 139 12.59 1.80 13.79
C GLY A 139 12.12 1.19 12.47
N GLY A 140 10.87 0.75 12.38
CA GLY A 140 10.26 0.25 11.16
C GLY A 140 10.09 1.33 10.10
N THR A 141 9.83 0.93 8.87
CA THR A 141 9.62 1.84 7.73
C THR A 141 8.20 1.70 7.20
N PHE A 142 7.51 2.82 7.02
CA PHE A 142 6.29 2.90 6.23
C PHE A 142 6.66 3.37 4.82
N TRP A 143 6.49 2.48 3.84
CA TRP A 143 6.77 2.72 2.43
C TRP A 143 5.48 2.99 1.67
N VAL A 144 5.35 4.19 1.13
CA VAL A 144 4.16 4.60 0.37
C VAL A 144 4.55 4.93 -1.05
N VAL A 145 3.81 4.39 -2.02
CA VAL A 145 3.90 4.77 -3.42
C VAL A 145 2.55 5.30 -3.86
N THR A 146 2.52 6.53 -4.34
CA THR A 146 1.28 7.18 -4.78
C THR A 146 1.52 8.12 -5.95
N GLU A 147 0.48 8.35 -6.74
CA GLU A 147 0.51 9.41 -7.74
C GLU A 147 0.34 10.78 -7.07
N ILE A 148 0.97 11.79 -7.65
CA ILE A 148 0.79 13.18 -7.24
C ILE A 148 -0.09 13.87 -8.28
N ALA A 149 -1.17 14.49 -7.82
CA ALA A 149 -2.10 15.22 -8.67
C ALA A 149 -1.37 16.31 -9.49
N GLY A 150 -1.72 16.43 -10.76
CA GLY A 150 -1.13 17.40 -11.68
C GLY A 150 0.21 16.99 -12.32
N ARG A 151 0.77 15.83 -11.98
CA ARG A 151 2.04 15.37 -12.61
C ARG A 151 1.86 14.69 -13.97
N ARG A 152 0.66 14.25 -14.30
CA ARG A 152 0.41 13.61 -15.60
C ARG A 152 0.49 14.63 -16.72
N ALA A 153 1.25 14.32 -17.78
CA ALA A 153 1.26 15.08 -19.03
C ALA A 153 -0.03 14.76 -19.82
N THR A 154 -1.13 15.39 -19.44
CA THR A 154 -2.45 15.19 -20.04
C THR A 154 -3.26 16.47 -19.97
N THR A 155 -4.19 16.65 -20.91
CA THR A 155 -5.20 17.72 -20.88
C THR A 155 -6.55 17.22 -20.38
N ASP A 156 -6.70 15.93 -20.09
CA ASP A 156 -7.92 15.35 -19.54
C ASP A 156 -8.07 15.70 -18.05
N PRO A 157 -9.09 16.52 -17.66
CA PRO A 157 -9.28 16.92 -16.27
C PRO A 157 -9.45 15.74 -15.30
N ALA A 158 -10.06 14.61 -15.76
CA ALA A 158 -10.25 13.44 -14.95
C ALA A 158 -8.92 12.76 -14.60
N LEU A 159 -7.96 12.78 -15.52
CA LEU A 159 -6.61 12.23 -15.31
C LEU A 159 -5.70 13.21 -14.55
N LEU A 160 -5.86 14.52 -14.71
CA LEU A 160 -5.11 15.53 -13.94
C LEU A 160 -5.41 15.44 -12.44
N GLY A 161 -6.65 15.11 -12.07
CA GLY A 161 -7.07 14.91 -10.68
C GLY A 161 -6.62 13.58 -10.06
N LEU A 162 -6.00 12.68 -10.84
CA LEU A 162 -5.48 11.44 -10.28
C LEU A 162 -4.25 11.72 -9.41
N GLY A 163 -4.24 11.10 -8.21
CA GLY A 163 -3.15 11.26 -7.26
C GLY A 163 -3.63 11.91 -5.96
N ILE A 164 -2.69 12.14 -5.06
CA ILE A 164 -2.94 12.85 -3.81
C ILE A 164 -2.72 14.36 -4.00
N SER A 165 -3.48 15.16 -3.26
CA SER A 165 -3.30 16.61 -3.21
C SER A 165 -2.01 16.99 -2.46
N PRO A 166 -1.51 18.24 -2.58
CA PRO A 166 -0.41 18.75 -1.74
C PRO A 166 -0.73 18.63 -0.25
N ALA A 167 -1.95 18.93 0.18
CA ALA A 167 -2.37 18.80 1.58
C ALA A 167 -2.34 17.35 2.07
N ASP A 168 -2.77 16.38 1.23
CA ASP A 168 -2.64 14.96 1.55
C ASP A 168 -1.18 14.50 1.66
N ALA A 169 -0.29 15.07 0.84
CA ALA A 169 1.15 14.77 0.90
C ALA A 169 1.79 15.35 2.18
N GLU A 170 1.40 16.54 2.60
CA GLU A 170 1.81 17.15 3.87
C GLU A 170 1.31 16.31 5.05
N LEU A 171 0.04 15.91 5.04
CA LEU A 171 -0.54 15.05 6.06
C LEU A 171 0.18 13.70 6.13
N LEU A 172 0.50 13.09 4.98
CA LEU A 172 1.23 11.81 4.91
C LEU A 172 2.59 11.90 5.60
N THR A 173 3.31 13.01 5.39
CA THR A 173 4.67 13.20 5.92
C THR A 173 4.72 13.80 7.32
N ALA A 174 3.61 14.27 7.85
CA ALA A 174 3.55 14.87 9.18
C ALA A 174 3.79 13.86 10.31
N GLY A 175 4.59 14.26 11.30
CA GLY A 175 4.81 13.48 12.54
C GLY A 175 5.71 12.24 12.36
N TRP A 176 6.54 12.20 11.32
CA TRP A 176 7.61 11.23 11.15
C TRP A 176 8.97 11.91 11.43
N SER A 177 9.88 11.21 12.12
CA SER A 177 11.22 11.75 12.41
C SER A 177 12.13 11.70 11.17
N VAL A 178 11.88 10.76 10.25
CA VAL A 178 12.55 10.67 8.96
C VAL A 178 11.52 10.57 7.85
N ALA A 179 11.62 11.44 6.86
CA ALA A 179 10.83 11.38 5.64
C ALA A 179 11.76 11.54 4.44
N ARG A 180 11.95 10.46 3.67
CA ARG A 180 12.71 10.48 2.41
C ARG A 180 11.75 10.27 1.26
N THR A 181 11.98 10.94 0.14
CA THR A 181 11.15 10.83 -1.06
C THR A 181 12.01 10.58 -2.28
N ALA A 182 11.46 9.80 -3.21
CA ALA A 182 12.02 9.61 -4.54
C ALA A 182 10.89 9.72 -5.58
N ASP A 183 11.15 10.40 -6.68
CA ASP A 183 10.19 10.54 -7.77
C ASP A 183 10.45 9.51 -8.86
N LEU A 184 9.38 8.92 -9.37
CA LEU A 184 9.40 7.94 -10.44
C LEU A 184 8.24 8.22 -11.40
N ASP A 185 8.49 9.02 -12.44
CA ASP A 185 7.49 9.50 -13.38
C ASP A 185 6.34 10.23 -12.64
N VAL A 186 5.11 9.79 -12.78
CA VAL A 186 3.94 10.36 -12.09
C VAL A 186 3.84 9.93 -10.62
N LEU A 187 4.63 8.94 -10.22
CA LEU A 187 4.62 8.41 -8.85
C LEU A 187 5.63 9.15 -7.97
N ARG A 188 5.34 9.18 -6.69
CA ARG A 188 6.27 9.50 -5.62
C ARG A 188 6.30 8.38 -4.61
N CYS A 189 7.51 7.96 -4.27
CA CYS A 189 7.79 7.02 -3.21
C CYS A 189 8.16 7.78 -1.94
N TYR A 190 7.65 7.34 -0.80
CA TYR A 190 7.96 7.89 0.51
C TYR A 190 8.48 6.77 1.41
N ALA A 191 9.64 6.98 2.04
CA ALA A 191 10.14 6.15 3.12
C ALA A 191 10.03 6.94 4.42
N LEU A 192 9.09 6.57 5.28
CA LEU A 192 8.73 7.27 6.50
C LEU A 192 9.09 6.44 7.72
N ARG A 193 9.71 7.03 8.73
CA ARG A 193 10.10 6.35 9.98
C ARG A 193 9.64 7.16 11.18
N PRO A 194 9.17 6.48 12.26
CA PRO A 194 8.82 7.11 13.54
C PRO A 194 9.99 7.86 14.16
#